data_f1991ddb45cdf1415b5a5095aafa765b
#
_entry.id   f1991ddb45cdf1415b5a5095aafa765b
#
_cell.length_a   1.000
_cell.length_b   1.000
_cell.length_c   1.000
_cell.angle_alpha   90.00
_cell.angle_beta   90.00
_cell.angle_gamma   90.00
#
_symmetry.space_group_name_H-M   'P 1'
#
loop_
_entity.id
_entity.type
_entity.pdbx_description
1 polymer ?
#
loop_
_entity_poly.entity_id
_entity_poly.type
_entity_poly.pdbx_seq_one_letter_code
_entity_poly.pdbx_strand_id
1 'polypeptide(L)'
;MKRWKQITLAALALCGLALAGVLSLSASASSETIYLMAVNERVLDVTVDNMPRTVGGVLYVPYTMLPKRASGVNLGVSALYSPARRTVLVTDDHRGIIFDLQNNTAADLNNVPVQARAMVRNNVVFLPIDWLCQYFGAISCTRTWTPYGILIRLTSSAAILSDRDFTDAADGLLADSLRRYLESGGGGEGDSPVPTGDPAPSEDLSGTELYLALEAGSSAQDCAQLLESRGQRALFLFRPEELPGQGDLVRRVVGAGHTAGLELSGEDVDSCLAQAEKGRALLAAAARYNALVVSAPNLDAKGREALEEAGCAVWEATAWGERFSSGGALIRGLDPRRVNYVEIVCGAGGTGFLRSALGTMEEENCQLYHATAPALRHR
;
A
#
# COMPACT_ATOMS: atom_id res chain seq x y z
N MET A 1 30.38 -70.52 8.27
CA MET A 1 29.48 -69.90 9.22
C MET A 1 29.90 -68.45 9.68
N LYS A 2 31.19 -68.11 9.71
CA LYS A 2 31.61 -66.73 10.14
C LYS A 2 31.31 -65.62 9.12
N ARG A 3 31.33 -65.85 7.82
CA ARG A 3 31.08 -64.86 6.78
C ARG A 3 29.59 -64.45 6.67
N TRP A 4 28.66 -65.35 6.98
CA TRP A 4 27.23 -65.00 6.91
C TRP A 4 26.76 -64.10 8.06
N LYS A 5 27.37 -64.25 9.25
CA LYS A 5 27.08 -63.34 10.38
C LYS A 5 27.59 -61.92 10.17
N GLN A 6 28.65 -61.74 9.37
CA GLN A 6 29.15 -60.40 9.05
C GLN A 6 28.28 -59.67 8.03
N ILE A 7 27.69 -60.40 7.07
CA ILE A 7 26.80 -59.84 6.06
C ILE A 7 25.47 -59.40 6.70
N THR A 8 24.93 -60.18 7.63
CA THR A 8 23.68 -59.84 8.35
C THR A 8 23.88 -58.66 9.30
N LEU A 9 25.03 -58.50 9.94
CA LEU A 9 25.32 -57.34 10.77
C LEU A 9 25.50 -56.05 9.93
N ALA A 10 26.12 -56.13 8.76
CA ALA A 10 26.27 -55.00 7.86
C ALA A 10 24.93 -54.55 7.26
N ALA A 11 24.03 -55.49 6.94
CA ALA A 11 22.71 -55.18 6.44
C ALA A 11 21.81 -54.52 7.50
N LEU A 12 21.90 -54.96 8.75
CA LEU A 12 21.18 -54.33 9.88
C LEU A 12 21.73 -52.93 10.22
N ALA A 13 23.04 -52.68 10.07
CA ALA A 13 23.62 -51.37 10.28
C ALA A 13 23.23 -50.38 9.17
N LEU A 14 23.13 -50.84 7.90
CA LEU A 14 22.65 -49.99 6.80
C LEU A 14 21.15 -49.66 6.90
N CYS A 15 20.32 -50.59 7.34
CA CYS A 15 18.89 -50.32 7.59
C CYS A 15 18.69 -49.35 8.80
N GLY A 16 19.52 -49.47 9.84
CA GLY A 16 19.48 -48.54 10.98
C GLY A 16 19.88 -47.12 10.63
N LEU A 17 20.85 -46.94 9.73
CA LEU A 17 21.27 -45.62 9.22
C LEU A 17 20.24 -45.00 8.27
N ALA A 18 19.53 -45.81 7.48
CA ALA A 18 18.45 -45.33 6.62
C ALA A 18 17.20 -44.90 7.43
N LEU A 19 16.89 -45.59 8.56
CA LEU A 19 15.80 -45.18 9.45
C LEU A 19 16.15 -43.95 10.30
N ALA A 20 17.41 -43.74 10.68
CA ALA A 20 17.84 -42.53 11.40
C ALA A 20 17.89 -41.28 10.49
N GLY A 21 18.07 -41.47 9.18
CA GLY A 21 18.04 -40.37 8.19
C GLY A 21 16.62 -39.86 7.86
N VAL A 22 15.59 -40.67 8.12
CA VAL A 22 14.18 -40.27 7.83
C VAL A 22 13.53 -39.56 9.04
N LEU A 23 14.12 -39.64 10.21
CA LEU A 23 13.58 -38.99 11.43
C LEU A 23 14.12 -37.59 11.72
N SER A 24 14.94 -37.01 10.84
CA SER A 24 15.55 -35.67 11.04
C SER A 24 14.99 -34.61 10.11
N LEU A 25 13.94 -34.89 9.34
CA LEU A 25 13.19 -33.86 8.59
C LEU A 25 11.83 -33.58 9.27
N SER A 26 11.86 -33.37 10.58
CA SER A 26 10.86 -32.51 11.19
C SER A 26 11.27 -31.09 10.81
N ALA A 27 10.93 -30.66 9.58
CA ALA A 27 10.80 -29.26 9.31
C ALA A 27 9.81 -28.73 10.36
N SER A 28 10.32 -28.03 11.36
CA SER A 28 9.50 -27.16 12.18
C SER A 28 8.91 -26.16 11.19
N ALA A 29 7.70 -26.44 10.70
CA ALA A 29 6.86 -25.43 10.14
C ALA A 29 6.68 -24.43 11.29
N SER A 30 7.48 -23.37 11.31
CA SER A 30 7.21 -22.21 12.15
C SER A 30 5.87 -21.73 11.65
N SER A 31 4.80 -22.00 12.40
CA SER A 31 3.49 -21.43 12.14
C SER A 31 3.68 -19.91 12.14
N GLU A 32 3.70 -19.32 10.94
CA GLU A 32 3.86 -17.88 10.80
C GLU A 32 2.70 -17.24 11.56
N THR A 33 3.01 -16.41 12.55
CA THR A 33 1.98 -15.73 13.33
C THR A 33 1.24 -14.77 12.42
N ILE A 34 -0.05 -15.00 12.21
CA ILE A 34 -0.90 -14.15 11.38
C ILE A 34 -1.29 -12.93 12.20
N TYR A 35 -1.05 -11.75 11.64
CA TYR A 35 -1.48 -10.48 12.20
C TYR A 35 -2.60 -9.90 11.33
N LEU A 36 -3.72 -9.54 11.97
CA LEU A 36 -4.82 -8.78 11.39
C LEU A 36 -4.67 -7.30 11.77
N MET A 37 -5.29 -6.40 11.01
CA MET A 37 -5.13 -4.96 11.20
C MET A 37 -6.48 -4.27 11.36
N ALA A 38 -6.55 -3.30 12.30
CA ALA A 38 -7.69 -2.39 12.39
C ALA A 38 -7.24 -0.99 12.81
N VAL A 39 -8.04 0.01 12.44
CA VAL A 39 -7.87 1.41 12.83
C VAL A 39 -9.21 1.93 13.34
N ASN A 40 -9.28 2.34 14.60
CA ASN A 40 -10.51 2.58 15.34
C ASN A 40 -11.52 1.41 15.13
N GLU A 41 -12.66 1.64 14.51
CA GLU A 41 -13.69 0.64 14.24
C GLU A 41 -13.60 0.01 12.84
N ARG A 42 -12.51 0.23 12.12
CA ARG A 42 -12.34 -0.26 10.75
C ARG A 42 -11.32 -1.37 10.66
N VAL A 43 -11.73 -2.56 10.23
CA VAL A 43 -10.82 -3.65 9.84
C VAL A 43 -10.18 -3.29 8.51
N LEU A 44 -8.86 -3.49 8.40
CA LEU A 44 -8.09 -3.27 7.18
C LEU A 44 -7.73 -4.61 6.53
N ASP A 45 -7.55 -4.57 5.21
CA ASP A 45 -7.13 -5.76 4.47
C ASP A 45 -5.66 -6.09 4.74
N VAL A 46 -5.40 -7.38 4.96
CA VAL A 46 -4.07 -7.93 5.18
C VAL A 46 -3.65 -8.74 3.97
N THR A 47 -2.44 -8.54 3.53
CA THR A 47 -1.78 -9.30 2.46
C THR A 47 -0.42 -9.81 2.94
N VAL A 48 0.21 -10.71 2.19
CA VAL A 48 1.57 -11.21 2.48
C VAL A 48 2.59 -10.07 2.60
N ASP A 49 2.39 -8.99 1.84
CA ASP A 49 3.34 -7.87 1.78
C ASP A 49 3.11 -6.85 2.89
N ASN A 50 1.85 -6.59 3.29
CA ASN A 50 1.51 -5.52 4.24
C ASN A 50 1.24 -6.03 5.66
N MET A 51 1.25 -7.34 5.91
CA MET A 51 1.01 -7.91 7.24
C MET A 51 2.01 -7.37 8.27
N PRO A 52 1.55 -6.86 9.41
CA PRO A 52 2.42 -6.47 10.52
C PRO A 52 3.38 -7.58 10.91
N ARG A 53 4.51 -7.22 11.49
CA ARG A 53 5.50 -8.21 11.93
C ARG A 53 6.33 -7.72 13.10
N THR A 54 6.82 -8.65 13.87
CA THR A 54 7.76 -8.37 14.94
C THR A 54 9.18 -8.72 14.49
N VAL A 55 10.10 -7.76 14.54
CA VAL A 55 11.51 -7.93 14.20
C VAL A 55 12.35 -7.42 15.35
N GLY A 56 13.18 -8.27 15.93
CA GLY A 56 14.02 -7.90 17.08
C GLY A 56 13.23 -7.41 18.29
N GLY A 57 12.00 -7.90 18.50
CA GLY A 57 11.12 -7.50 19.59
C GLY A 57 10.33 -6.20 19.32
N VAL A 58 10.54 -5.54 18.18
CA VAL A 58 9.80 -4.33 17.77
C VAL A 58 8.67 -4.72 16.83
N LEU A 59 7.46 -4.27 17.12
CA LEU A 59 6.32 -4.43 16.22
C LEU A 59 6.37 -3.35 15.14
N TYR A 60 6.35 -3.79 13.89
CA TYR A 60 6.28 -2.96 12.70
C TYR A 60 4.93 -3.12 12.02
N VAL A 61 4.31 -2.00 11.71
CA VAL A 61 3.05 -1.95 10.94
C VAL A 61 3.28 -1.21 9.62
N PRO A 62 2.54 -1.51 8.55
CA PRO A 62 2.64 -0.76 7.32
C PRO A 62 2.27 0.71 7.56
N TYR A 63 3.04 1.63 6.96
CA TYR A 63 2.80 3.08 7.14
C TYR A 63 1.38 3.48 6.72
N THR A 64 0.76 2.73 5.81
CA THR A 64 -0.60 2.95 5.29
C THR A 64 -1.70 2.84 6.36
N MET A 65 -1.40 2.33 7.56
CA MET A 65 -2.35 2.37 8.67
C MET A 65 -2.58 3.79 9.22
N LEU A 66 -1.64 4.71 9.05
CA LEU A 66 -1.71 6.06 9.63
C LEU A 66 -2.46 7.08 8.76
N PRO A 67 -2.19 7.21 7.43
CA PRO A 67 -2.88 8.20 6.62
C PRO A 67 -4.38 7.89 6.47
N LYS A 68 -5.22 8.92 6.67
CA LYS A 68 -6.68 8.82 6.50
C LYS A 68 -7.06 8.26 5.13
N ARG A 69 -6.34 8.64 4.07
CA ARG A 69 -6.60 8.18 2.70
C ARG A 69 -6.49 6.66 2.55
N ALA A 70 -5.56 6.02 3.28
CA ALA A 70 -5.33 4.58 3.18
C ALA A 70 -6.15 3.80 4.21
N SER A 71 -6.19 4.26 5.47
CA SER A 71 -6.93 3.62 6.55
C SER A 71 -8.43 3.96 6.54
N GLY A 72 -8.82 5.08 5.91
CA GLY A 72 -10.17 5.64 5.96
C GLY A 72 -10.53 6.30 7.28
N VAL A 73 -9.58 6.41 8.22
CA VAL A 73 -9.80 6.93 9.58
C VAL A 73 -8.78 8.00 9.91
N ASN A 74 -9.22 9.13 10.46
CA ASN A 74 -8.32 10.13 10.98
C ASN A 74 -7.88 9.75 12.41
N LEU A 75 -6.58 9.49 12.56
CA LEU A 75 -5.97 9.14 13.85
C LEU A 75 -5.42 10.36 14.61
N GLY A 76 -5.42 11.56 14.01
CA GLY A 76 -4.68 12.71 14.53
C GLY A 76 -3.16 12.60 14.31
N VAL A 77 -2.70 11.50 13.74
CA VAL A 77 -1.33 11.29 13.26
C VAL A 77 -1.42 10.77 11.84
N SER A 78 -0.65 11.34 10.94
CA SER A 78 -0.61 10.97 9.53
C SER A 78 0.80 10.57 9.11
N ALA A 79 0.90 9.83 8.01
CA ALA A 79 2.17 9.46 7.40
C ALA A 79 2.17 9.78 5.92
N LEU A 80 3.24 10.41 5.46
CA LEU A 80 3.46 10.77 4.06
C LEU A 80 4.75 10.13 3.58
N TYR A 81 4.64 9.22 2.63
CA TYR A 81 5.79 8.62 1.98
C TYR A 81 6.19 9.42 0.74
N SER A 82 7.45 9.83 0.67
CA SER A 82 8.07 10.46 -0.51
C SER A 82 8.99 9.44 -1.20
N PRO A 83 8.54 8.81 -2.30
CA PRO A 83 9.37 7.86 -3.05
C PRO A 83 10.62 8.49 -3.64
N ALA A 84 10.54 9.76 -4.11
CA ALA A 84 11.65 10.49 -4.70
C ALA A 84 12.79 10.72 -3.69
N ARG A 85 12.43 11.03 -2.44
CA ARG A 85 13.40 11.26 -1.35
C ARG A 85 13.71 9.99 -0.57
N ARG A 86 12.95 8.92 -0.78
CA ARG A 86 12.99 7.70 0.04
C ARG A 86 12.84 8.00 1.53
N THR A 87 11.88 8.86 1.87
CA THR A 87 11.61 9.25 3.26
C THR A 87 10.13 9.04 3.59
N VAL A 88 9.85 8.77 4.85
CA VAL A 88 8.49 8.83 5.38
C VAL A 88 8.44 9.92 6.45
N LEU A 89 7.59 10.90 6.24
CA LEU A 89 7.25 11.91 7.23
C LEU A 89 6.02 11.42 8.01
N VAL A 90 6.14 11.32 9.32
CA VAL A 90 4.99 11.05 10.22
C VAL A 90 4.78 12.29 11.08
N THR A 91 3.57 12.83 11.09
CA THR A 91 3.25 14.08 11.80
C THR A 91 1.94 13.99 12.57
N ASP A 92 1.85 14.75 13.64
CA ASP A 92 0.62 15.27 14.24
C ASP A 92 0.60 16.81 14.04
N ASP A 93 -0.34 17.52 14.69
CA ASP A 93 -0.48 18.97 14.59
C ASP A 93 0.73 19.76 15.14
N HIS A 94 1.62 19.13 15.90
CA HIS A 94 2.68 19.81 16.67
C HIS A 94 4.06 19.24 16.42
N ARG A 95 4.18 17.99 16.02
CA ARG A 95 5.44 17.25 15.95
C ARG A 95 5.52 16.43 14.68
N GLY A 96 6.73 16.09 14.29
CA GLY A 96 6.94 15.18 13.17
C GLY A 96 8.28 14.47 13.26
N ILE A 97 8.33 13.33 12.60
CA ILE A 97 9.51 12.49 12.45
C ILE A 97 9.70 12.18 10.97
N ILE A 98 10.90 12.36 10.49
CA ILE A 98 11.32 11.96 9.15
C ILE A 98 12.15 10.68 9.28
N PHE A 99 11.66 9.60 8.69
CA PHE A 99 12.41 8.37 8.50
C PHE A 99 13.12 8.41 7.15
N ASP A 100 14.44 8.38 7.14
CA ASP A 100 15.27 8.26 5.95
C ASP A 100 15.50 6.76 5.66
N LEU A 101 14.83 6.25 4.62
CA LEU A 101 14.89 4.84 4.23
C LEU A 101 16.19 4.48 3.51
N GLN A 102 16.91 5.48 2.98
CA GLN A 102 18.17 5.27 2.30
C GLN A 102 19.31 5.08 3.31
N ASN A 103 19.35 5.94 4.34
CA ASN A 103 20.39 5.93 5.36
C ASN A 103 19.99 5.12 6.60
N ASN A 104 18.73 4.61 6.64
CA ASN A 104 18.16 3.88 7.76
C ASN A 104 18.26 4.66 9.09
N THR A 105 17.94 5.96 9.04
CA THR A 105 17.96 6.88 10.17
C THR A 105 16.61 7.56 10.33
N ALA A 106 16.38 8.19 11.48
CA ALA A 106 15.23 9.05 11.69
C ALA A 106 15.63 10.28 12.52
N ALA A 107 14.96 11.39 12.26
CA ALA A 107 15.14 12.65 12.99
C ALA A 107 13.80 13.37 13.14
N ASP A 108 13.68 14.21 14.15
CA ASP A 108 12.54 15.12 14.27
C ASP A 108 12.63 16.30 13.27
N LEU A 109 11.60 17.15 13.24
CA LEU A 109 11.56 18.30 12.32
C LEU A 109 12.66 19.35 12.58
N ASN A 110 13.33 19.30 13.73
CA ASN A 110 14.49 20.12 14.06
C ASN A 110 15.82 19.44 13.73
N ASN A 111 15.79 18.32 13.01
CA ASN A 111 16.95 17.52 12.64
C ASN A 111 17.65 16.85 13.85
N VAL A 112 16.96 16.68 14.97
CA VAL A 112 17.48 15.95 16.12
C VAL A 112 17.29 14.45 15.89
N PRO A 113 18.38 13.65 15.88
CA PRO A 113 18.28 12.21 15.64
C PRO A 113 17.43 11.51 16.72
N VAL A 114 16.60 10.54 16.30
CA VAL A 114 15.79 9.72 17.20
C VAL A 114 16.15 8.24 17.07
N GLN A 115 15.91 7.47 18.14
CA GLN A 115 16.23 6.04 18.22
C GLN A 115 15.09 5.19 17.64
N ALA A 116 14.62 5.55 16.45
CA ALA A 116 13.61 4.81 15.71
C ALA A 116 14.09 4.54 14.28
N ARG A 117 13.64 3.46 13.69
CA ARG A 117 13.98 3.11 12.30
C ARG A 117 12.76 2.54 11.62
N ALA A 118 12.53 2.95 10.38
CA ALA A 118 11.58 2.30 9.51
C ALA A 118 12.21 1.07 8.86
N MET A 119 11.39 0.17 8.37
CA MET A 119 11.82 -1.02 7.63
C MET A 119 11.11 -1.06 6.29
N VAL A 120 11.81 -1.48 5.24
CA VAL A 120 11.20 -1.72 3.94
C VAL A 120 11.26 -3.22 3.63
N ARG A 121 10.13 -3.81 3.28
CA ARG A 121 10.03 -5.20 2.82
C ARG A 121 9.01 -5.29 1.71
N ASN A 122 9.33 -6.02 0.65
CA ASN A 122 8.46 -6.21 -0.50
C ASN A 122 7.86 -4.89 -1.02
N ASN A 123 8.69 -3.85 -1.02
CA ASN A 123 8.31 -2.47 -1.40
C ASN A 123 7.28 -1.78 -0.48
N VAL A 124 6.93 -2.37 0.65
CA VAL A 124 6.08 -1.76 1.68
C VAL A 124 6.97 -1.18 2.78
N VAL A 125 6.67 0.04 3.20
CA VAL A 125 7.34 0.69 4.32
C VAL A 125 6.62 0.33 5.61
N PHE A 126 7.37 -0.11 6.61
CA PHE A 126 6.88 -0.45 7.94
C PHE A 126 7.47 0.48 8.98
N LEU A 127 6.64 0.91 9.90
CA LEU A 127 6.98 1.84 10.98
C LEU A 127 6.94 1.17 12.34
N PRO A 128 7.84 1.53 13.27
CA PRO A 128 7.89 0.98 14.62
C PRO A 128 6.75 1.56 15.46
N ILE A 129 5.60 0.89 15.50
CA ILE A 129 4.35 1.48 15.97
C ILE A 129 4.37 1.80 17.48
N ASP A 130 4.94 0.95 18.32
CA ASP A 130 4.98 1.21 19.77
C ASP A 130 5.77 2.49 20.08
N TRP A 131 6.86 2.70 19.34
CA TRP A 131 7.65 3.91 19.47
C TRP A 131 6.87 5.15 19.01
N LEU A 132 6.13 5.05 17.88
CA LEU A 132 5.29 6.14 17.38
C LEU A 132 4.16 6.47 18.37
N CYS A 133 3.50 5.47 18.95
CA CYS A 133 2.48 5.68 19.98
C CYS A 133 3.05 6.42 21.18
N GLN A 134 4.26 6.06 21.63
CA GLN A 134 4.93 6.74 22.74
C GLN A 134 5.33 8.17 22.36
N TYR A 135 5.83 8.38 21.14
CA TYR A 135 6.30 9.68 20.69
C TYR A 135 5.15 10.67 20.51
N PHE A 136 4.10 10.28 19.80
CA PHE A 136 2.97 11.18 19.51
C PHE A 136 1.96 11.26 20.67
N GLY A 137 1.70 10.17 21.38
CA GLY A 137 0.74 10.12 22.48
C GLY A 137 -0.73 10.26 22.06
N ALA A 138 -1.01 10.61 20.81
CA ALA A 138 -2.36 10.77 20.25
C ALA A 138 -2.99 9.45 19.80
N ILE A 139 -2.16 8.42 19.59
CA ILE A 139 -2.55 7.09 19.14
C ILE A 139 -2.10 6.03 20.14
N SER A 140 -2.88 4.96 20.21
CA SER A 140 -2.56 3.76 20.99
C SER A 140 -2.56 2.54 20.07
N CYS A 141 -1.72 1.56 20.39
CA CYS A 141 -1.65 0.30 19.67
C CYS A 141 -1.94 -0.86 20.64
N THR A 142 -2.94 -1.65 20.35
CA THR A 142 -3.28 -2.83 21.13
C THR A 142 -3.09 -4.11 20.31
N ARG A 143 -2.86 -5.22 21.03
CA ARG A 143 -2.70 -6.55 20.46
C ARG A 143 -3.71 -7.47 21.12
N THR A 144 -4.70 -7.92 20.37
CA THR A 144 -5.76 -8.80 20.87
C THR A 144 -5.67 -10.16 20.19
N TRP A 145 -5.62 -11.23 20.95
CA TRP A 145 -5.71 -12.58 20.43
C TRP A 145 -7.14 -12.86 19.98
N THR A 146 -7.29 -13.31 18.73
CA THR A 146 -8.57 -13.71 18.15
C THR A 146 -8.46 -15.13 17.59
N PRO A 147 -9.55 -15.82 17.30
CA PRO A 147 -9.52 -17.12 16.61
C PRO A 147 -8.83 -17.07 15.24
N TYR A 148 -8.70 -15.89 14.66
CA TYR A 148 -8.21 -15.65 13.30
C TYR A 148 -6.75 -15.18 13.25
N GLY A 149 -6.14 -14.89 14.39
CA GLY A 149 -4.79 -14.38 14.53
C GLY A 149 -4.68 -13.25 15.55
N ILE A 150 -3.55 -12.57 15.60
CA ILE A 150 -3.33 -11.44 16.49
C ILE A 150 -3.83 -10.17 15.80
N LEU A 151 -4.88 -9.56 16.33
CA LEU A 151 -5.37 -8.27 15.86
C LEU A 151 -4.47 -7.14 16.38
N ILE A 152 -3.87 -6.39 15.48
CA ILE A 152 -3.19 -5.13 15.75
C ILE A 152 -4.18 -4.00 15.49
N ARG A 153 -4.60 -3.31 16.53
CA ARG A 153 -5.55 -2.22 16.43
C ARG A 153 -4.91 -0.91 16.84
N LEU A 154 -4.94 0.07 15.95
CA LEU A 154 -4.56 1.46 16.24
C LEU A 154 -5.83 2.24 16.60
N THR A 155 -5.78 2.94 17.71
CA THR A 155 -6.91 3.77 18.17
C THR A 155 -6.46 5.19 18.47
N SER A 156 -7.34 6.14 18.19
CA SER A 156 -7.24 7.53 18.65
C SER A 156 -8.34 7.82 19.68
N SER A 157 -8.39 9.05 20.18
CA SER A 157 -9.46 9.51 21.08
C SER A 157 -10.87 9.47 20.45
N ALA A 158 -10.94 9.31 19.12
CA ALA A 158 -12.20 9.18 18.38
C ALA A 158 -12.74 7.73 18.32
N ALA A 159 -11.98 6.74 18.81
CA ALA A 159 -12.47 5.36 18.90
C ALA A 159 -13.63 5.27 19.89
N ILE A 160 -14.70 4.60 19.46
CA ILE A 160 -15.96 4.49 20.22
C ILE A 160 -16.01 3.17 21.00
N LEU A 161 -15.55 2.07 20.39
CA LEU A 161 -15.62 0.74 20.95
C LEU A 161 -14.35 0.40 21.76
N SER A 162 -14.52 -0.26 22.89
CA SER A 162 -13.40 -0.93 23.56
C SER A 162 -12.81 -2.03 22.66
N ASP A 163 -11.62 -2.51 22.96
CA ASP A 163 -11.00 -3.59 22.16
C ASP A 163 -11.86 -4.86 22.18
N ARG A 164 -12.49 -5.17 23.30
CA ARG A 164 -13.37 -6.32 23.44
C ARG A 164 -14.63 -6.15 22.60
N ASP A 165 -15.32 -5.03 22.76
CA ASP A 165 -16.57 -4.77 22.05
C ASP A 165 -16.32 -4.69 20.53
N PHE A 166 -15.17 -4.13 20.14
CA PHE A 166 -14.76 -4.11 18.75
C PHE A 166 -14.50 -5.51 18.21
N THR A 167 -13.77 -6.34 18.95
CA THR A 167 -13.44 -7.71 18.52
C THR A 167 -14.71 -8.55 18.36
N ASP A 168 -15.66 -8.41 19.30
CA ASP A 168 -16.95 -9.12 19.25
C ASP A 168 -17.80 -8.63 18.06
N ALA A 169 -17.84 -7.32 17.81
CA ALA A 169 -18.62 -6.74 16.70
C ALA A 169 -18.00 -7.01 15.31
N ALA A 170 -16.66 -7.11 15.23
CA ALA A 170 -15.92 -7.30 14.00
C ALA A 170 -15.61 -8.77 13.67
N ASP A 171 -16.12 -9.74 14.44
CA ASP A 171 -15.78 -11.17 14.31
C ASP A 171 -15.86 -11.67 12.86
N GLY A 172 -16.97 -11.43 12.18
CA GLY A 172 -17.15 -11.79 10.77
C GLY A 172 -16.17 -11.10 9.81
N LEU A 173 -15.84 -9.82 10.06
CA LEU A 173 -14.88 -9.07 9.23
C LEU A 173 -13.46 -9.58 9.43
N LEU A 174 -13.10 -9.99 10.66
CA LEU A 174 -11.78 -10.58 10.95
C LEU A 174 -11.65 -11.96 10.30
N ALA A 175 -12.71 -12.77 10.34
CA ALA A 175 -12.76 -14.05 9.63
C ALA A 175 -12.59 -13.86 8.12
N ASP A 176 -13.29 -12.88 7.54
CA ASP A 176 -13.17 -12.56 6.11
C ASP A 176 -11.79 -12.01 5.74
N SER A 177 -11.17 -11.21 6.61
CA SER A 177 -9.80 -10.71 6.41
C SER A 177 -8.80 -11.86 6.40
N LEU A 178 -8.91 -12.82 7.34
CA LEU A 178 -8.08 -14.02 7.34
C LEU A 178 -8.29 -14.85 6.06
N ARG A 179 -9.53 -15.08 5.66
CA ARG A 179 -9.84 -15.84 4.45
C ARG A 179 -9.18 -15.20 3.22
N ARG A 180 -9.34 -13.90 3.01
CA ARG A 180 -8.69 -13.17 1.90
C ARG A 180 -7.17 -13.25 1.95
N TYR A 181 -6.58 -13.19 3.16
CA TYR A 181 -5.15 -13.37 3.34
C TYR A 181 -4.69 -14.76 2.87
N LEU A 182 -5.39 -15.83 3.27
CA LEU A 182 -5.06 -17.20 2.89
C LEU A 182 -5.27 -17.44 1.37
N GLU A 183 -6.34 -16.90 0.80
CA GLU A 183 -6.63 -16.97 -0.64
C GLU A 183 -5.57 -16.21 -1.47
N SER A 184 -4.94 -15.17 -0.92
CA SER A 184 -3.86 -14.41 -1.57
C SER A 184 -2.47 -15.05 -1.46
N GLY A 185 -2.37 -16.30 -0.99
CA GLY A 185 -1.10 -17.03 -0.84
C GLY A 185 -0.41 -16.82 0.52
N GLY A 186 -1.10 -16.28 1.50
CA GLY A 186 -0.65 -16.16 2.88
C GLY A 186 -0.85 -17.47 3.64
N GLY A 187 0.11 -18.39 3.52
CA GLY A 187 0.12 -19.65 4.23
C GLY A 187 1.11 -20.56 3.54
N GLY A 188 2.29 -20.76 4.14
CA GLY A 188 3.36 -21.55 3.57
C GLY A 188 2.89 -22.92 3.09
N GLU A 189 3.53 -23.46 2.08
CA GLU A 189 3.32 -24.79 1.50
C GLU A 189 3.15 -25.86 2.58
N GLY A 190 1.91 -26.20 2.88
CA GLY A 190 1.48 -27.32 3.66
C GLY A 190 0.34 -27.96 2.90
N ASP A 191 0.64 -29.12 2.29
CA ASP A 191 -0.28 -29.99 1.59
C ASP A 191 -1.53 -30.24 2.46
N SER A 192 -2.62 -29.56 2.16
CA SER A 192 -3.95 -29.84 2.70
C SER A 192 -4.94 -29.87 1.55
N PRO A 193 -5.84 -30.86 1.52
CA PRO A 193 -6.69 -31.11 0.37
C PRO A 193 -7.57 -29.89 0.10
N VAL A 194 -7.41 -29.34 -1.09
CA VAL A 194 -8.29 -28.36 -1.69
C VAL A 194 -9.73 -28.86 -1.54
N PRO A 195 -10.63 -28.10 -0.89
CA PRO A 195 -12.04 -28.35 -1.10
C PRO A 195 -12.31 -28.05 -2.57
N THR A 196 -12.66 -29.08 -3.34
CA THR A 196 -13.22 -28.94 -4.68
C THR A 196 -14.61 -28.33 -4.56
N GLY A 197 -14.64 -27.02 -4.32
CA GLY A 197 -15.75 -26.17 -4.67
C GLY A 197 -15.27 -25.38 -5.88
N ASP A 198 -16.06 -25.37 -6.93
CA ASP A 198 -15.81 -24.54 -8.10
C ASP A 198 -15.42 -23.13 -7.64
N PRO A 199 -14.35 -22.52 -8.20
CA PRO A 199 -14.04 -21.12 -7.92
C PRO A 199 -15.32 -20.35 -8.20
N ALA A 200 -15.71 -19.49 -7.25
CA ALA A 200 -16.77 -18.53 -7.52
C ALA A 200 -16.42 -17.87 -8.87
N PRO A 201 -17.33 -17.79 -9.83
CA PRO A 201 -17.04 -17.28 -11.16
C PRO A 201 -16.36 -15.93 -10.96
N SER A 202 -15.12 -15.80 -11.45
CA SER A 202 -14.44 -14.50 -11.51
C SER A 202 -15.42 -13.59 -12.24
N GLU A 203 -15.84 -12.50 -11.61
CA GLU A 203 -16.71 -11.55 -12.32
C GLU A 203 -15.98 -11.18 -13.61
N ASP A 204 -16.69 -11.28 -14.73
CA ASP A 204 -16.16 -10.92 -16.03
C ASP A 204 -15.78 -9.44 -15.99
N LEU A 205 -14.49 -9.15 -16.06
CA LEU A 205 -13.96 -7.79 -16.07
C LEU A 205 -13.95 -7.18 -17.48
N SER A 206 -14.41 -7.91 -18.47
CA SER A 206 -14.44 -7.42 -19.85
C SER A 206 -15.28 -6.16 -19.98
N GLY A 207 -14.66 -5.11 -20.51
CA GLY A 207 -15.29 -3.80 -20.63
C GLY A 207 -15.28 -2.95 -19.37
N THR A 208 -14.65 -3.42 -18.27
CA THR A 208 -14.48 -2.61 -17.06
C THR A 208 -13.74 -1.31 -17.39
N GLU A 209 -14.40 -0.19 -17.09
CA GLU A 209 -13.85 1.14 -17.33
C GLU A 209 -13.00 1.59 -16.18
N LEU A 210 -11.80 2.08 -16.49
CA LEU A 210 -10.93 2.64 -15.46
C LEU A 210 -10.12 3.84 -15.95
N TYR A 211 -9.82 4.72 -15.00
CA TYR A 211 -8.86 5.81 -15.12
C TYR A 211 -7.67 5.51 -14.21
N LEU A 212 -6.47 5.87 -14.66
CA LEU A 212 -5.23 5.61 -13.92
C LEU A 212 -4.55 6.91 -13.54
N ALA A 213 -4.24 7.06 -12.25
CA ALA A 213 -3.32 8.07 -11.74
C ALA A 213 -2.07 7.42 -11.17
N LEU A 214 -0.94 8.09 -11.34
CA LEU A 214 0.37 7.69 -10.86
C LEU A 214 0.93 8.80 -9.97
N GLU A 215 1.15 8.53 -8.69
CA GLU A 215 1.93 9.43 -7.84
C GLU A 215 3.39 9.47 -8.33
N ALA A 216 3.88 10.65 -8.69
CA ALA A 216 5.23 10.81 -9.21
C ALA A 216 6.28 10.50 -8.15
N GLY A 217 7.10 9.49 -8.39
CA GLY A 217 8.15 9.01 -7.49
C GLY A 217 9.37 8.53 -8.26
N SER A 218 10.22 7.76 -7.61
CA SER A 218 11.53 7.36 -8.16
C SER A 218 11.47 6.56 -9.47
N SER A 219 10.37 5.84 -9.74
CA SER A 219 10.17 5.09 -10.99
C SER A 219 9.19 5.75 -11.96
N ALA A 220 8.78 7.00 -11.71
CA ALA A 220 7.77 7.67 -12.54
C ALA A 220 8.20 7.82 -14.01
N GLN A 221 9.51 8.03 -14.27
CA GLN A 221 10.03 8.07 -15.63
C GLN A 221 9.87 6.73 -16.36
N ASP A 222 10.18 5.63 -15.70
CA ASP A 222 10.06 4.28 -16.27
C ASP A 222 8.59 3.89 -16.45
N CYS A 223 7.73 4.33 -15.52
CA CYS A 223 6.27 4.16 -15.64
C CYS A 223 5.71 4.93 -16.85
N ALA A 224 6.14 6.17 -17.06
CA ALA A 224 5.75 6.96 -18.23
C ALA A 224 6.19 6.29 -19.54
N GLN A 225 7.44 5.81 -19.60
CA GLN A 225 7.95 5.10 -20.76
C GLN A 225 7.22 3.77 -21.03
N LEU A 226 6.83 3.05 -19.97
CA LEU A 226 6.04 1.82 -20.09
C LEU A 226 4.66 2.10 -20.69
N LEU A 227 3.95 3.14 -20.21
CA LEU A 227 2.65 3.56 -20.76
C LEU A 227 2.78 4.00 -22.21
N GLU A 228 3.79 4.83 -22.52
CA GLU A 228 4.07 5.30 -23.88
C GLU A 228 4.29 4.13 -24.84
N SER A 229 5.07 3.10 -24.44
CA SER A 229 5.34 1.91 -25.24
C SER A 229 4.08 1.08 -25.57
N ARG A 230 3.02 1.26 -24.78
CA ARG A 230 1.71 0.61 -24.96
C ARG A 230 0.64 1.53 -25.56
N GLY A 231 1.02 2.76 -25.92
CA GLY A 231 0.08 3.77 -26.40
C GLY A 231 -0.96 4.23 -25.37
N GLN A 232 -0.70 3.96 -24.10
CA GLN A 232 -1.60 4.29 -22.98
C GLN A 232 -1.25 5.64 -22.37
N ARG A 233 -2.23 6.31 -21.79
CA ARG A 233 -2.06 7.60 -21.12
C ARG A 233 -2.67 7.54 -19.74
N ALA A 234 -2.02 8.28 -18.79
CA ALA A 234 -2.44 8.34 -17.40
C ALA A 234 -2.31 9.76 -16.85
N LEU A 235 -2.85 9.99 -15.67
CA LEU A 235 -2.61 11.17 -14.86
C LEU A 235 -1.35 10.94 -14.01
N PHE A 236 -0.42 11.88 -13.99
CA PHE A 236 0.71 11.90 -13.07
C PHE A 236 0.49 13.00 -12.03
N LEU A 237 0.45 12.63 -10.77
CA LEU A 237 0.26 13.52 -9.63
C LEU A 237 1.61 13.90 -9.05
N PHE A 238 1.91 15.20 -9.06
CA PHE A 238 3.15 15.77 -8.56
C PHE A 238 2.89 16.52 -7.27
N ARG A 239 3.76 16.37 -6.28
CA ARG A 239 3.73 17.19 -5.06
C ARG A 239 4.39 18.53 -5.34
N PRO A 240 3.72 19.66 -5.03
CA PRO A 240 4.26 21.00 -5.31
C PRO A 240 5.65 21.26 -4.70
N GLU A 241 5.94 20.65 -3.54
CA GLU A 241 7.24 20.78 -2.86
C GLU A 241 8.37 19.99 -3.53
N GLU A 242 8.05 18.93 -4.27
CA GLU A 242 9.03 18.08 -4.97
C GLU A 242 9.29 18.53 -6.41
N LEU A 243 8.39 19.32 -7.01
CA LEU A 243 8.49 19.80 -8.40
C LEU A 243 9.80 20.50 -8.77
N PRO A 244 10.44 21.30 -7.89
CA PRO A 244 11.70 21.97 -8.24
C PRO A 244 12.81 21.04 -8.72
N GLY A 245 12.79 19.78 -8.27
CA GLY A 245 13.76 18.75 -8.71
C GLY A 245 13.30 17.87 -9.87
N GLN A 246 12.06 18.04 -10.35
CA GLN A 246 11.42 17.09 -11.28
C GLN A 246 11.12 17.67 -12.67
N GLY A 247 11.75 18.79 -13.04
CA GLY A 247 11.44 19.49 -14.30
C GLY A 247 11.61 18.64 -15.57
N ASP A 248 12.59 17.73 -15.62
CA ASP A 248 12.79 16.83 -16.75
C ASP A 248 11.69 15.76 -16.82
N LEU A 249 11.27 15.23 -15.68
CA LEU A 249 10.14 14.28 -15.59
C LEU A 249 8.85 14.95 -16.05
N VAL A 250 8.56 16.18 -15.59
CA VAL A 250 7.38 16.96 -16.00
C VAL A 250 7.36 17.14 -17.52
N ARG A 251 8.48 17.56 -18.13
CA ARG A 251 8.59 17.73 -19.59
C ARG A 251 8.32 16.42 -20.34
N ARG A 252 8.87 15.31 -19.85
CA ARG A 252 8.64 13.98 -20.43
C ARG A 252 7.16 13.58 -20.35
N VAL A 253 6.58 13.66 -19.16
CA VAL A 253 5.17 13.30 -18.91
C VAL A 253 4.22 14.10 -19.82
N VAL A 254 4.39 15.42 -19.86
CA VAL A 254 3.58 16.30 -20.71
C VAL A 254 3.85 16.06 -22.20
N GLY A 255 5.12 15.89 -22.58
CA GLY A 255 5.53 15.63 -23.97
C GLY A 255 5.03 14.30 -24.51
N ALA A 256 4.89 13.27 -23.69
CA ALA A 256 4.28 11.98 -24.02
C ALA A 256 2.74 12.02 -24.06
N GLY A 257 2.14 13.16 -23.75
CA GLY A 257 0.68 13.36 -23.78
C GLY A 257 -0.05 12.84 -22.54
N HIS A 258 0.65 12.56 -21.45
CA HIS A 258 0.00 12.30 -20.17
C HIS A 258 -0.53 13.59 -19.54
N THR A 259 -1.48 13.47 -18.61
CA THR A 259 -1.93 14.59 -17.79
C THR A 259 -0.98 14.79 -16.61
N ALA A 260 -0.52 16.01 -16.38
CA ALA A 260 0.17 16.39 -15.15
C ALA A 260 -0.83 17.06 -14.18
N GLY A 261 -1.01 16.49 -13.02
CA GLY A 261 -1.83 17.01 -11.93
C GLY A 261 -0.98 17.25 -10.68
N LEU A 262 -1.64 17.75 -9.64
CA LEU A 262 -1.01 18.04 -8.37
C LEU A 262 -1.60 17.18 -7.25
N GLU A 263 -0.76 16.65 -6.39
CA GLU A 263 -1.16 16.05 -5.12
C GLU A 263 -1.00 17.10 -4.02
N LEU A 264 -2.10 17.49 -3.39
CA LEU A 264 -2.16 18.52 -2.36
C LEU A 264 -2.21 17.87 -0.98
N SER A 265 -1.33 18.30 -0.09
CA SER A 265 -1.21 17.76 1.28
C SER A 265 -1.87 18.65 2.33
N GLY A 266 -2.48 19.77 1.94
CA GLY A 266 -3.17 20.71 2.84
C GLY A 266 -4.32 20.03 3.58
N GLU A 267 -4.55 20.46 4.80
CA GLU A 267 -5.65 19.96 5.65
C GLU A 267 -6.91 20.79 5.54
N ASP A 268 -6.81 21.98 4.96
CA ASP A 268 -7.90 22.92 4.68
C ASP A 268 -7.86 23.43 3.23
N VAL A 269 -8.97 24.04 2.80
CA VAL A 269 -9.16 24.52 1.43
C VAL A 269 -8.14 25.59 1.05
N ASP A 270 -7.89 26.56 1.95
CA ASP A 270 -6.99 27.69 1.67
C ASP A 270 -5.56 27.21 1.48
N SER A 271 -5.10 26.29 2.31
CA SER A 271 -3.80 25.63 2.20
C SER A 271 -3.69 24.84 0.88
N CYS A 272 -4.71 24.09 0.50
CA CYS A 272 -4.75 23.38 -0.77
C CYS A 272 -4.74 24.32 -1.97
N LEU A 273 -5.49 25.42 -1.94
CA LEU A 273 -5.49 26.43 -3.02
C LEU A 273 -4.12 27.10 -3.17
N ALA A 274 -3.46 27.45 -2.05
CA ALA A 274 -2.11 28.00 -2.09
C ALA A 274 -1.08 27.01 -2.67
N GLN A 275 -1.18 25.72 -2.30
CA GLN A 275 -0.34 24.67 -2.88
C GLN A 275 -0.63 24.47 -4.37
N ALA A 276 -1.90 24.51 -4.79
CA ALA A 276 -2.30 24.39 -6.18
C ALA A 276 -1.75 25.55 -7.03
N GLU A 277 -1.84 26.78 -6.55
CA GLU A 277 -1.28 27.96 -7.23
C GLU A 277 0.24 27.83 -7.40
N LYS A 278 0.95 27.49 -6.32
CA LYS A 278 2.39 27.25 -6.36
C LYS A 278 2.76 26.14 -7.34
N GLY A 279 2.06 25.00 -7.28
CA GLY A 279 2.30 23.85 -8.16
C GLY A 279 2.04 24.19 -9.63
N ARG A 280 0.97 24.92 -9.94
CA ARG A 280 0.67 25.40 -11.30
C ARG A 280 1.78 26.30 -11.85
N ALA A 281 2.27 27.24 -11.05
CA ALA A 281 3.37 28.11 -11.44
C ALA A 281 4.63 27.29 -11.78
N LEU A 282 4.96 26.28 -10.99
CA LEU A 282 6.10 25.39 -11.21
C LEU A 282 5.94 24.52 -12.47
N LEU A 283 4.75 23.95 -12.72
CA LEU A 283 4.46 23.17 -13.94
C LEU A 283 4.46 24.05 -15.19
N ALA A 284 3.95 25.27 -15.09
CA ALA A 284 4.02 26.26 -16.18
C ALA A 284 5.47 26.63 -16.50
N ALA A 285 6.31 26.82 -15.49
CA ALA A 285 7.73 27.12 -15.68
C ALA A 285 8.51 25.92 -16.28
N ALA A 286 8.21 24.70 -15.86
CA ALA A 286 8.89 23.49 -16.31
C ALA A 286 8.51 23.08 -17.73
N ALA A 287 7.22 23.10 -18.08
CA ALA A 287 6.70 22.53 -19.33
C ALA A 287 5.66 23.41 -20.06
N ARG A 288 5.44 24.64 -19.62
CA ARG A 288 4.37 25.54 -20.11
C ARG A 288 2.99 24.87 -20.01
N TYR A 289 2.80 24.08 -18.96
CA TYR A 289 1.60 23.27 -18.76
C TYR A 289 0.72 23.90 -17.66
N ASN A 290 -0.58 24.00 -17.92
CA ASN A 290 -1.57 24.48 -16.94
C ASN A 290 -2.26 23.28 -16.30
N ALA A 291 -1.89 22.95 -15.08
CA ALA A 291 -2.50 21.85 -14.33
C ALA A 291 -3.87 22.26 -13.78
N LEU A 292 -4.90 21.56 -14.21
CA LEU A 292 -6.26 21.73 -13.70
C LEU A 292 -6.67 20.60 -12.78
N VAL A 293 -6.04 19.42 -12.90
CA VAL A 293 -6.35 18.25 -12.06
C VAL A 293 -5.58 18.32 -10.76
N VAL A 294 -6.29 18.09 -9.67
CA VAL A 294 -5.72 18.04 -8.32
C VAL A 294 -6.24 16.82 -7.56
N SER A 295 -5.40 16.20 -6.74
CA SER A 295 -5.78 15.25 -5.70
C SER A 295 -5.62 15.94 -4.35
N ALA A 296 -6.63 15.89 -3.48
CA ALA A 296 -6.61 16.48 -2.14
C ALA A 296 -7.16 15.47 -1.12
N PRO A 297 -6.37 14.43 -0.80
CA PRO A 297 -6.84 13.30 -0.02
C PRO A 297 -7.20 13.65 1.43
N ASN A 298 -6.68 14.75 1.96
CA ASN A 298 -6.94 15.18 3.34
C ASN A 298 -8.24 15.98 3.49
N LEU A 299 -8.80 16.50 2.40
CA LEU A 299 -10.05 17.26 2.46
C LEU A 299 -11.27 16.33 2.53
N ASP A 300 -12.29 16.78 3.24
CA ASP A 300 -13.61 16.16 3.20
C ASP A 300 -14.37 16.50 1.89
N ALA A 301 -15.59 16.01 1.74
CA ALA A 301 -16.40 16.22 0.54
C ALA A 301 -16.64 17.72 0.26
N LYS A 302 -16.92 18.51 1.31
CA LYS A 302 -17.15 19.96 1.18
C LYS A 302 -15.88 20.71 0.77
N GLY A 303 -14.74 20.31 1.31
CA GLY A 303 -13.46 20.89 0.93
C GLY A 303 -13.12 20.59 -0.53
N ARG A 304 -13.42 19.39 -1.02
CA ARG A 304 -13.24 19.04 -2.43
C ARG A 304 -14.18 19.82 -3.35
N GLU A 305 -15.45 19.96 -2.98
CA GLU A 305 -16.43 20.80 -3.70
C GLU A 305 -15.94 22.25 -3.82
N ALA A 306 -15.39 22.82 -2.75
CA ALA A 306 -14.81 24.17 -2.80
C ALA A 306 -13.60 24.27 -3.74
N LEU A 307 -12.78 23.23 -3.89
CA LEU A 307 -11.72 23.20 -4.90
C LEU A 307 -12.29 23.14 -6.33
N GLU A 308 -13.41 22.44 -6.54
CA GLU A 308 -14.10 22.39 -7.83
C GLU A 308 -14.70 23.75 -8.19
N GLU A 309 -15.33 24.44 -7.24
CA GLU A 309 -15.82 25.81 -7.39
C GLU A 309 -14.69 26.80 -7.73
N ALA A 310 -13.49 26.57 -7.19
CA ALA A 310 -12.28 27.32 -7.52
C ALA A 310 -11.66 26.94 -8.88
N GLY A 311 -12.33 26.08 -9.67
CA GLY A 311 -11.96 25.73 -11.02
C GLY A 311 -10.99 24.56 -11.15
N CYS A 312 -10.71 23.81 -10.07
CA CYS A 312 -9.98 22.57 -10.14
C CYS A 312 -10.86 21.43 -10.69
N ALA A 313 -10.23 20.40 -11.24
CA ALA A 313 -10.86 19.11 -11.49
C ALA A 313 -10.31 18.16 -10.43
N VAL A 314 -11.14 17.70 -9.51
CA VAL A 314 -10.68 16.90 -8.38
C VAL A 314 -10.57 15.43 -8.79
N TRP A 315 -9.38 14.86 -8.58
CA TRP A 315 -9.15 13.42 -8.66
C TRP A 315 -9.48 12.77 -7.32
N GLU A 316 -10.29 11.73 -7.36
CA GLU A 316 -10.63 10.94 -6.18
C GLU A 316 -10.54 9.45 -6.55
N ALA A 317 -9.53 8.79 -6.02
CA ALA A 317 -9.31 7.37 -6.29
C ALA A 317 -10.38 6.50 -5.60
N THR A 318 -10.83 5.46 -6.29
CA THR A 318 -11.69 4.41 -5.73
C THR A 318 -10.90 3.16 -5.36
N ALA A 319 -9.72 2.98 -5.98
CA ALA A 319 -8.80 1.88 -5.69
C ALA A 319 -7.34 2.37 -5.66
N TRP A 320 -6.57 1.89 -4.70
CA TRP A 320 -5.18 2.28 -4.48
C TRP A 320 -4.27 1.08 -4.61
N GLY A 321 -3.23 1.19 -5.43
CA GLY A 321 -2.24 0.13 -5.66
C GLY A 321 -1.56 -0.36 -4.39
N GLU A 322 -1.36 0.53 -3.42
CA GLU A 322 -0.75 0.21 -2.12
C GLU A 322 -1.52 -0.85 -1.30
N ARG A 323 -2.81 -1.07 -1.64
CA ARG A 323 -3.66 -2.06 -0.95
C ARG A 323 -3.57 -3.46 -1.54
N PHE A 324 -2.83 -3.64 -2.63
CA PHE A 324 -2.75 -4.90 -3.36
C PHE A 324 -1.32 -5.40 -3.45
N SER A 325 -1.15 -6.71 -3.41
CA SER A 325 0.16 -7.37 -3.51
C SER A 325 0.80 -7.24 -4.90
N SER A 326 -0.01 -7.04 -5.92
CA SER A 326 0.45 -6.88 -7.30
C SER A 326 -0.55 -6.05 -8.12
N GLY A 327 -0.08 -5.50 -9.25
CA GLY A 327 -0.95 -4.80 -10.18
C GLY A 327 -2.05 -5.70 -10.74
N GLY A 328 -1.78 -6.98 -10.96
CA GLY A 328 -2.80 -7.94 -11.40
C GLY A 328 -3.88 -8.17 -10.34
N ALA A 329 -3.50 -8.28 -9.06
CA ALA A 329 -4.47 -8.39 -7.97
C ALA A 329 -5.32 -7.12 -7.83
N LEU A 330 -4.74 -5.93 -8.03
CA LEU A 330 -5.46 -4.67 -8.08
C LEU A 330 -6.55 -4.70 -9.16
N ILE A 331 -6.21 -5.07 -10.39
CA ILE A 331 -7.16 -5.08 -11.51
C ILE A 331 -8.29 -6.09 -11.28
N ARG A 332 -7.97 -7.31 -10.82
CA ARG A 332 -8.99 -8.33 -10.50
C ARG A 332 -9.88 -7.97 -9.31
N GLY A 333 -9.47 -7.02 -8.48
CA GLY A 333 -10.25 -6.49 -7.36
C GLY A 333 -11.14 -5.30 -7.71
N LEU A 334 -11.19 -4.85 -8.98
CA LEU A 334 -12.04 -3.76 -9.42
C LEU A 334 -13.52 -4.19 -9.53
N ASP A 335 -14.43 -3.25 -9.33
CA ASP A 335 -15.86 -3.48 -9.55
C ASP A 335 -16.19 -3.27 -11.06
N PRO A 336 -16.56 -4.33 -11.80
CA PRO A 336 -16.84 -4.22 -13.22
C PRO A 336 -18.11 -3.41 -13.54
N ARG A 337 -18.94 -3.11 -12.53
CA ARG A 337 -20.19 -2.37 -12.68
C ARG A 337 -20.03 -0.87 -12.51
N ARG A 338 -18.81 -0.41 -12.23
CA ARG A 338 -18.49 1.00 -11.94
C ARG A 338 -17.32 1.46 -12.76
N VAL A 339 -17.24 2.76 -12.97
CA VAL A 339 -16.02 3.41 -13.41
C VAL A 339 -15.03 3.41 -12.25
N ASN A 340 -13.84 2.86 -12.47
CA ASN A 340 -12.82 2.72 -11.46
C ASN A 340 -11.75 3.81 -11.61
N TYR A 341 -11.40 4.46 -10.53
CA TYR A 341 -10.35 5.47 -10.46
C TYR A 341 -9.19 4.89 -9.64
N VAL A 342 -8.18 4.43 -10.35
CA VAL A 342 -7.06 3.67 -9.81
C VAL A 342 -5.86 4.58 -9.58
N GLU A 343 -5.28 4.54 -8.40
CA GLU A 343 -4.07 5.29 -8.06
C GLU A 343 -2.92 4.35 -7.69
N ILE A 344 -1.75 4.55 -8.30
CA ILE A 344 -0.54 3.74 -8.09
C ILE A 344 0.64 4.65 -7.74
N VAL A 345 1.41 4.30 -6.73
CA VAL A 345 2.64 5.01 -6.36
C VAL A 345 3.82 4.54 -7.22
N CYS A 346 4.47 5.47 -7.92
CA CYS A 346 5.69 5.21 -8.70
C CYS A 346 6.95 5.21 -7.82
N GLY A 347 6.95 4.37 -6.79
CA GLY A 347 8.10 4.11 -5.92
C GLY A 347 9.02 3.02 -6.46
N ALA A 348 9.94 2.52 -5.61
CA ALA A 348 10.77 1.36 -5.94
C ALA A 348 9.84 0.16 -6.26
N GLY A 349 10.02 -0.48 -7.41
CA GLY A 349 9.14 -1.57 -7.89
C GLY A 349 7.84 -1.11 -8.59
N GLY A 350 7.52 0.19 -8.59
CA GLY A 350 6.30 0.73 -9.20
C GLY A 350 6.15 0.39 -10.68
N THR A 351 7.25 0.35 -11.44
CA THR A 351 7.23 -0.08 -12.85
C THR A 351 6.82 -1.55 -13.01
N GLY A 352 7.28 -2.43 -12.10
CA GLY A 352 6.88 -3.84 -12.09
C GLY A 352 5.42 -4.02 -11.74
N PHE A 353 4.95 -3.28 -10.75
CA PHE A 353 3.55 -3.25 -10.34
C PHE A 353 2.65 -2.77 -11.48
N LEU A 354 2.99 -1.63 -12.11
CA LEU A 354 2.26 -1.10 -13.26
C LEU A 354 2.25 -2.07 -14.45
N ARG A 355 3.37 -2.73 -14.73
CA ARG A 355 3.46 -3.74 -15.78
C ARG A 355 2.51 -4.91 -15.54
N SER A 356 2.42 -5.39 -14.30
CA SER A 356 1.47 -6.43 -13.89
C SER A 356 0.02 -5.96 -14.04
N ALA A 357 -0.28 -4.72 -13.64
CA ALA A 357 -1.61 -4.13 -13.81
C ALA A 357 -2.02 -4.06 -15.29
N LEU A 358 -1.16 -3.47 -16.13
CA LEU A 358 -1.43 -3.32 -17.56
C LEU A 358 -1.55 -4.68 -18.28
N GLY A 359 -0.75 -5.68 -17.89
CA GLY A 359 -0.86 -7.04 -18.43
C GLY A 359 -2.20 -7.67 -18.11
N THR A 360 -2.65 -7.59 -16.86
CA THR A 360 -3.96 -8.12 -16.45
C THR A 360 -5.11 -7.33 -17.10
N MET A 361 -4.98 -6.01 -17.27
CA MET A 361 -5.99 -5.21 -18.00
C MET A 361 -6.15 -5.68 -19.45
N GLU A 362 -5.04 -6.02 -20.13
CA GLU A 362 -5.07 -6.56 -21.50
C GLU A 362 -5.69 -7.96 -21.53
N GLU A 363 -5.32 -8.84 -20.59
CA GLU A 363 -5.86 -10.20 -20.44
C GLU A 363 -7.37 -10.19 -20.19
N GLU A 364 -7.84 -9.32 -19.31
CA GLU A 364 -9.25 -9.19 -18.90
C GLU A 364 -10.05 -8.25 -19.80
N ASN A 365 -9.43 -7.67 -20.84
CA ASN A 365 -10.05 -6.72 -21.77
C ASN A 365 -10.71 -5.51 -21.08
N CYS A 366 -10.03 -4.96 -20.07
CA CYS A 366 -10.43 -3.71 -19.40
C CYS A 366 -10.14 -2.49 -20.30
N GLN A 367 -10.92 -1.42 -20.12
CA GLN A 367 -10.77 -0.18 -20.88
C GLN A 367 -10.12 0.91 -20.04
N LEU A 368 -8.89 1.32 -20.42
CA LEU A 368 -8.18 2.43 -19.76
C LEU A 368 -8.51 3.74 -20.47
N TYR A 369 -9.14 4.65 -19.73
CA TYR A 369 -9.44 6.00 -20.17
C TYR A 369 -8.42 7.02 -19.67
N HIS A 370 -8.15 8.03 -20.47
CA HIS A 370 -7.25 9.11 -20.12
C HIS A 370 -7.89 10.07 -19.11
N ALA A 371 -7.34 10.16 -17.92
CA ALA A 371 -7.79 11.06 -16.87
C ALA A 371 -7.38 12.52 -17.19
N THR A 372 -8.30 13.28 -17.74
CA THR A 372 -8.15 14.71 -18.07
C THR A 372 -9.14 15.54 -17.25
N ALA A 373 -8.90 16.86 -17.12
CA ALA A 373 -9.81 17.73 -16.39
C ALA A 373 -11.27 17.70 -16.94
N PRO A 374 -11.51 17.71 -18.26
CA PRO A 374 -12.86 17.54 -18.77
C PRO A 374 -13.50 16.19 -18.40
N ALA A 375 -12.75 15.09 -18.50
CA ALA A 375 -13.25 13.76 -18.16
C ALA A 375 -13.65 13.62 -16.68
N LEU A 376 -12.96 14.33 -15.78
CA LEU A 376 -13.23 14.30 -14.34
C LEU A 376 -14.38 15.23 -13.91
N ARG A 377 -14.72 16.27 -14.69
CA ARG A 377 -15.81 17.21 -14.37
C ARG A 377 -17.21 16.71 -14.79
N HIS A 378 -17.29 15.63 -15.51
CA HIS A 378 -18.54 15.03 -15.98
C HIS A 378 -18.94 13.79 -15.17
N ARG A 379 -18.50 13.71 -13.94
CA ARG A 379 -18.85 12.65 -12.98
C ARG A 379 -20.30 12.76 -12.49
#